data_b5c82df127f3495c8256f3bf6e215ba7
#
_entry.id   b5c82df127f3495c8256f3bf6e215ba7
#
_cell.length_a   1.000
_cell.length_b   1.000
_cell.length_c   1.000
_cell.angle_alpha   90.00
_cell.angle_beta   90.00
_cell.angle_gamma   90.00
#
_symmetry.space_group_name_H-M   'P 1'
#
loop_
_entity.id
_entity.type
_entity.pdbx_description
1 polymer ?
#
loop_
_entity_poly.entity_id
_entity_poly.type
_entity_poly.pdbx_seq_one_letter_code
_entity_poly.pdbx_strand_id
1 'polypeptide(L)'
;MAKVDVAVSSDLSPDKAWKLASDLRRFDEWLTIFGGWRSEVPSQIEVGTCVSSCIRVKGFRNTVHWRVTRYDEPKVVEMVGRGRPGIRIALTLCVRDDKPGSTFQVIADLSGGLLSTPVGKLVAKVLESDVRKSVQNLAALG
;
A
#
# COMPACT_ATOMS: atom_id res chain seq x y z
N MET A 1 9.88 -15.46 1.54
CA MET A 1 8.79 -14.58 1.98
C MET A 1 9.37 -13.35 2.67
N ALA A 2 8.83 -12.21 2.34
CA ALA A 2 9.25 -10.95 2.94
C ALA A 2 8.00 -10.22 3.45
N LYS A 3 8.05 -9.73 4.67
CA LYS A 3 6.94 -9.03 5.29
C LYS A 3 7.37 -7.66 5.79
N VAL A 4 6.56 -6.66 5.49
CA VAL A 4 6.73 -5.29 5.96
C VAL A 4 5.48 -4.92 6.76
N ASP A 5 5.68 -4.40 7.96
CA ASP A 5 4.59 -3.94 8.83
C ASP A 5 5.00 -2.60 9.44
N VAL A 6 4.31 -1.54 9.06
CA VAL A 6 4.61 -0.17 9.49
C VAL A 6 3.34 0.48 10.02
N ALA A 7 3.45 1.09 11.19
CA ALA A 7 2.38 1.87 11.80
C ALA A 7 2.87 3.27 12.15
N VAL A 8 2.07 4.28 11.85
CA VAL A 8 2.39 5.69 12.13
C VAL A 8 1.16 6.39 12.68
N SER A 9 1.31 7.09 13.81
CA SER A 9 0.25 7.89 14.41
C SER A 9 0.03 9.18 13.65
N SER A 10 -1.21 9.67 13.63
CA SER A 10 -1.64 10.87 12.95
C SER A 10 -2.60 11.66 13.82
N ASP A 11 -2.61 12.98 13.66
CA ASP A 11 -3.57 13.87 14.31
C ASP A 11 -4.92 13.92 13.57
N LEU A 12 -5.01 13.26 12.42
CA LEU A 12 -6.24 13.22 11.63
C LEU A 12 -7.31 12.37 12.33
N SER A 13 -8.57 12.82 12.24
CA SER A 13 -9.69 11.98 12.68
C SER A 13 -9.72 10.68 11.86
N PRO A 14 -10.24 9.59 12.42
CA PRO A 14 -10.30 8.32 11.66
C PRO A 14 -11.01 8.44 10.32
N ASP A 15 -12.08 9.21 10.23
CA ASP A 15 -12.82 9.41 8.98
C ASP A 15 -11.96 10.13 7.93
N LYS A 16 -11.26 11.18 8.34
CA LYS A 16 -10.38 11.94 7.46
C LYS A 16 -9.19 11.09 7.01
N ALA A 17 -8.62 10.36 7.95
CA ALA A 17 -7.52 9.44 7.67
C ALA A 17 -7.94 8.38 6.64
N TRP A 18 -9.12 7.81 6.80
CA TRP A 18 -9.65 6.82 5.87
C TRP A 18 -9.83 7.39 4.46
N LYS A 19 -10.42 8.58 4.36
CA LYS A 19 -10.64 9.23 3.06
C LYS A 19 -9.32 9.45 2.31
N LEU A 20 -8.28 9.87 3.01
CA LEU A 20 -6.97 10.08 2.41
C LEU A 20 -6.33 8.76 1.98
N ALA A 21 -6.33 7.77 2.87
CA ALA A 21 -5.65 6.51 2.64
C ALA A 21 -6.32 5.66 1.56
N SER A 22 -7.64 5.70 1.46
CA SER A 22 -8.41 4.89 0.51
C SER A 22 -8.61 5.55 -0.85
N ASP A 23 -8.22 6.80 -1.02
CA ASP A 23 -8.35 7.50 -2.29
C ASP A 23 -7.21 7.14 -3.23
N LEU A 24 -7.48 6.24 -4.16
CA LEU A 24 -6.48 5.77 -5.12
C LEU A 24 -5.91 6.90 -5.98
N ARG A 25 -6.69 7.94 -6.26
CA ARG A 25 -6.26 9.06 -7.10
C ARG A 25 -5.21 9.93 -6.42
N ARG A 26 -5.05 9.80 -5.12
CA ARG A 26 -4.09 10.57 -4.34
C ARG A 26 -2.86 9.78 -3.93
N PHE A 27 -2.69 8.55 -4.42
CA PHE A 27 -1.55 7.71 -4.08
C PHE A 27 -0.21 8.35 -4.45
N ASP A 28 -0.17 9.15 -5.51
CA ASP A 28 1.02 9.88 -5.92
C ASP A 28 1.46 10.95 -4.90
N GLU A 29 0.58 11.35 -4.01
CA GLU A 29 0.88 12.37 -3.00
C GLU A 29 1.63 11.81 -1.80
N TRP A 30 1.52 10.51 -1.52
CA TRP A 30 2.14 9.94 -0.33
C TRP A 30 2.92 8.65 -0.57
N LEU A 31 2.56 7.83 -1.54
CA LEU A 31 3.18 6.54 -1.77
C LEU A 31 4.46 6.70 -2.60
N THR A 32 5.62 6.61 -1.96
CA THR A 32 6.91 6.90 -2.61
C THR A 32 7.27 5.93 -3.72
N ILE A 33 6.83 4.68 -3.63
CA ILE A 33 7.11 3.65 -4.64
C ILE A 33 6.13 3.67 -5.80
N PHE A 34 5.12 4.54 -5.74
CA PHE A 34 4.10 4.62 -6.77
C PHE A 34 4.63 5.30 -8.03
N GLY A 35 4.51 4.61 -9.17
CA GLY A 35 4.99 5.11 -10.46
C GLY A 35 3.88 5.50 -11.44
N GLY A 36 2.64 5.55 -10.98
CA GLY A 36 1.48 5.95 -11.79
C GLY A 36 0.53 4.79 -12.06
N TRP A 37 -0.72 5.14 -12.34
CA TRP A 37 -1.74 4.18 -12.72
C TRP A 37 -1.57 3.77 -14.18
N ARG A 38 -1.75 2.49 -14.48
CA ARG A 38 -1.72 1.93 -15.84
C ARG A 38 -3.09 1.51 -16.34
N SER A 39 -4.11 1.69 -15.53
CA SER A 39 -5.50 1.41 -15.87
C SER A 39 -6.38 2.56 -15.39
N GLU A 40 -7.66 2.54 -15.77
CA GLU A 40 -8.63 3.47 -15.21
C GLU A 40 -8.79 3.20 -13.71
N VAL A 41 -8.99 4.27 -12.94
CA VAL A 41 -9.19 4.20 -11.50
C VAL A 41 -10.64 4.56 -11.22
N PRO A 42 -11.43 3.65 -10.62
CA PRO A 42 -12.82 3.94 -10.28
C PRO A 42 -12.91 5.01 -9.19
N SER A 43 -14.01 5.74 -9.17
CA SER A 43 -14.26 6.76 -8.16
C SER A 43 -14.53 6.15 -6.78
N GLN A 44 -15.00 4.91 -6.74
CA GLN A 44 -15.25 4.16 -5.51
C GLN A 44 -14.63 2.77 -5.61
N ILE A 45 -14.07 2.33 -4.49
CA ILE A 45 -13.46 1.00 -4.37
C ILE A 45 -14.48 0.06 -3.75
N GLU A 46 -14.50 -1.17 -4.24
CA GLU A 46 -15.28 -2.25 -3.65
C GLU A 46 -14.54 -3.57 -3.84
N VAL A 47 -15.00 -4.61 -3.17
CA VAL A 47 -14.43 -5.96 -3.36
C VAL A 47 -14.59 -6.36 -4.84
N GLY A 48 -13.50 -6.84 -5.43
CA GLY A 48 -13.46 -7.19 -6.84
C GLY A 48 -12.94 -6.09 -7.76
N THR A 49 -12.77 -4.86 -7.26
CA THR A 49 -12.16 -3.78 -8.03
C THR A 49 -10.74 -4.18 -8.46
N CYS A 50 -10.46 -4.05 -9.76
CA CYS A 50 -9.16 -4.34 -10.36
C CYS A 50 -8.55 -3.09 -10.93
N VAL A 51 -7.28 -2.83 -10.60
CA VAL A 51 -6.51 -1.71 -11.11
C VAL A 51 -5.08 -2.16 -11.37
N SER A 52 -4.36 -1.45 -12.22
CA SER A 52 -2.96 -1.72 -12.49
C SER A 52 -2.14 -0.48 -12.26
N SER A 53 -0.98 -0.64 -11.63
CA SER A 53 -0.08 0.47 -11.34
C SER A 53 1.37 0.10 -11.65
N CYS A 54 2.18 1.12 -11.90
CA CYS A 54 3.62 0.97 -11.94
C CYS A 54 4.16 1.14 -10.52
N ILE A 55 5.02 0.23 -10.10
CA ILE A 55 5.73 0.32 -8.83
C ILE A 55 7.21 0.52 -9.13
N ARG A 56 7.83 1.48 -8.46
CA ARG A 56 9.25 1.81 -8.62
C ARG A 56 9.96 1.67 -7.28
N VAL A 57 10.96 0.80 -7.24
CA VAL A 57 11.80 0.61 -6.05
C VAL A 57 13.26 0.62 -6.50
N LYS A 58 14.01 1.64 -6.10
CA LYS A 58 15.45 1.78 -6.35
C LYS A 58 15.89 1.40 -7.78
N GLY A 59 15.24 2.01 -8.79
CA GLY A 59 15.57 1.78 -10.20
C GLY A 59 14.86 0.60 -10.82
N PHE A 60 14.22 -0.24 -10.04
CA PHE A 60 13.36 -1.30 -10.57
C PHE A 60 11.97 -0.76 -10.82
N ARG A 61 11.42 -1.12 -11.97
CA ARG A 61 10.04 -0.79 -12.32
C ARG A 61 9.31 -2.07 -12.64
N ASN A 62 8.08 -2.16 -12.17
CA ASN A 62 7.22 -3.29 -12.48
C ASN A 62 5.77 -2.84 -12.53
N THR A 63 5.01 -3.44 -13.43
CA THR A 63 3.56 -3.24 -13.46
C THR A 63 2.92 -4.30 -12.59
N VAL A 64 2.13 -3.87 -11.63
CA VAL A 64 1.42 -4.75 -10.70
C VAL A 64 -0.07 -4.64 -10.97
N HIS A 65 -0.71 -5.79 -11.12
CA HIS A 65 -2.15 -5.90 -11.30
C HIS A 65 -2.78 -6.21 -9.94
N TRP A 66 -3.60 -5.29 -9.47
CA TRP A 66 -4.20 -5.35 -8.14
C TRP A 66 -5.66 -5.75 -8.20
N ARG A 67 -6.10 -6.49 -7.18
CA ARG A 67 -7.50 -6.80 -6.96
C ARG A 67 -7.84 -6.58 -5.49
N VAL A 68 -8.90 -5.83 -5.24
CA VAL A 68 -9.40 -5.61 -3.87
C VAL A 68 -10.12 -6.86 -3.42
N THR A 69 -9.65 -7.44 -2.32
CA THR A 69 -10.20 -8.68 -1.75
C THR A 69 -11.02 -8.44 -0.50
N ARG A 70 -10.81 -7.30 0.17
CA ARG A 70 -11.58 -6.91 1.34
C ARG A 70 -11.71 -5.39 1.39
N TYR A 71 -12.89 -4.92 1.71
CA TYR A 71 -13.15 -3.50 1.87
C TYR A 71 -14.12 -3.29 3.03
N ASP A 72 -13.58 -2.95 4.19
CA ASP A 72 -14.33 -2.64 5.41
C ASP A 72 -14.18 -1.16 5.74
N GLU A 73 -15.04 -0.34 5.20
CA GLU A 73 -15.04 1.09 5.48
C GLU A 73 -15.50 1.33 6.93
N PRO A 74 -14.83 2.17 7.68
CA PRO A 74 -13.65 2.99 7.39
C PRO A 74 -12.37 2.41 8.02
N LYS A 75 -12.16 1.12 8.00
CA LYS A 75 -11.09 0.46 8.78
C LYS A 75 -10.03 -0.23 7.97
N VAL A 76 -10.41 -1.04 6.97
CA VAL A 76 -9.48 -1.95 6.31
C VAL A 76 -9.74 -2.06 4.81
N VAL A 77 -8.66 -2.01 4.03
CA VAL A 77 -8.65 -2.42 2.62
C VAL A 77 -7.57 -3.48 2.46
N GLU A 78 -7.92 -4.62 1.88
CA GLU A 78 -6.96 -5.65 1.50
C GLU A 78 -6.93 -5.80 -0.02
N MET A 79 -5.73 -5.87 -0.58
CA MET A 79 -5.51 -6.00 -2.01
C MET A 79 -4.47 -7.07 -2.26
N VAL A 80 -4.63 -7.82 -3.34
CA VAL A 80 -3.61 -8.77 -3.81
C VAL A 80 -3.11 -8.26 -5.15
N GLY A 81 -1.80 -8.13 -5.28
CA GLY A 81 -1.14 -7.71 -6.50
C GLY A 81 -0.30 -8.83 -7.09
N ARG A 82 -0.21 -8.83 -8.42
CA ARG A 82 0.63 -9.77 -9.17
C ARG A 82 1.46 -9.02 -10.18
N GLY A 83 2.76 -9.33 -10.21
CA GLY A 83 3.72 -8.79 -11.14
C GLY A 83 4.60 -9.88 -11.73
N ARG A 84 5.36 -9.55 -12.76
CA ARG A 84 6.32 -10.49 -13.37
C ARG A 84 7.70 -10.30 -12.75
N PRO A 85 8.50 -11.37 -12.63
CA PRO A 85 8.18 -12.78 -12.93
C PRO A 85 7.66 -13.53 -11.68
N GLY A 86 6.37 -13.78 -11.60
CA GLY A 86 5.80 -14.58 -10.52
C GLY A 86 5.76 -13.89 -9.15
N ILE A 87 5.83 -12.57 -9.12
CA ILE A 87 5.78 -11.80 -7.88
C ILE A 87 4.34 -11.69 -7.40
N ARG A 88 4.16 -11.87 -6.09
CA ARG A 88 2.87 -11.77 -5.43
C ARG A 88 2.99 -10.83 -4.23
N ILE A 89 2.04 -9.90 -4.11
CA ILE A 89 2.01 -8.94 -3.03
C ILE A 89 0.63 -8.97 -2.39
N ALA A 90 0.57 -9.20 -1.09
CA ALA A 90 -0.64 -9.03 -0.32
C ALA A 90 -0.50 -7.75 0.51
N LEU A 91 -1.33 -6.76 0.23
CA LEU A 91 -1.28 -5.46 0.87
C LEU A 91 -2.50 -5.25 1.74
N THR A 92 -2.28 -4.86 2.98
CA THR A 92 -3.34 -4.49 3.91
C THR A 92 -3.10 -3.06 4.38
N LEU A 93 -4.10 -2.21 4.20
CA LEU A 93 -4.10 -0.84 4.71
C LEU A 93 -5.16 -0.73 5.78
N CYS A 94 -4.76 -0.35 6.99
CA CYS A 94 -5.65 -0.19 8.13
C CYS A 94 -5.63 1.24 8.63
N VAL A 95 -6.80 1.73 9.04
CA VAL A 95 -6.90 2.97 9.81
C VAL A 95 -7.55 2.62 11.14
N ARG A 96 -6.85 2.90 12.22
CA ARG A 96 -7.36 2.65 13.58
C ARG A 96 -7.77 3.96 14.23
N ASP A 97 -8.83 3.90 15.00
CA ASP A 97 -9.24 4.99 15.85
C ASP A 97 -8.27 5.07 17.05
N ASP A 98 -7.60 6.19 17.18
CA ASP A 98 -6.64 6.45 18.25
C ASP A 98 -6.88 7.88 18.73
N LYS A 99 -8.09 8.08 19.25
CA LYS A 99 -8.60 9.42 19.60
C LYS A 99 -7.64 10.22 20.45
N PRO A 100 -7.53 11.54 20.15
CA PRO A 100 -8.29 12.31 19.16
C PRO A 100 -7.88 12.11 17.71
N GLY A 101 -6.78 11.42 17.45
CA GLY A 101 -6.25 11.14 16.12
C GLY A 101 -6.55 9.75 15.62
N SER A 102 -5.64 9.23 14.79
CA SER A 102 -5.73 7.92 14.17
C SER A 102 -4.34 7.30 14.01
N THR A 103 -4.30 6.01 13.73
CA THR A 103 -3.06 5.31 13.39
C THR A 103 -3.23 4.64 12.03
N PHE A 104 -2.31 4.95 11.10
CA PHE A 104 -2.21 4.26 9.83
C PHE A 104 -1.31 3.03 10.01
N GLN A 105 -1.73 1.90 9.48
CA GLN A 105 -0.91 0.70 9.43
C GLN A 105 -0.94 0.11 8.03
N VAL A 106 0.25 -0.19 7.51
CA VAL A 106 0.40 -0.85 6.21
C VAL A 106 1.17 -2.14 6.43
N ILE A 107 0.58 -3.24 6.00
CA ILE A 107 1.20 -4.56 6.05
C ILE A 107 1.33 -5.06 4.62
N ALA A 108 2.55 -5.43 4.21
CA ALA A 108 2.81 -5.97 2.89
C ALA A 108 3.54 -7.31 3.01
N ASP A 109 2.96 -8.34 2.42
CA ASP A 109 3.58 -9.66 2.30
C ASP A 109 3.98 -9.87 0.84
N LEU A 110 5.28 -10.10 0.60
CA LEU A 110 5.84 -10.26 -0.74
C LEU A 110 6.39 -11.67 -0.90
N SER A 111 6.06 -12.31 -2.00
CA SER A 111 6.50 -13.68 -2.29
C SER A 111 6.66 -13.90 -3.79
N GLY A 112 7.29 -15.02 -4.15
CA GLY A 112 7.48 -15.44 -5.53
C GLY A 112 8.73 -14.85 -6.19
N GLY A 113 9.21 -15.51 -7.23
CA GLY A 113 10.41 -15.10 -7.94
C GLY A 113 11.62 -15.00 -7.01
N LEU A 114 12.41 -13.94 -7.19
CA LEU A 114 13.59 -13.68 -6.36
C LEU A 114 13.25 -13.37 -4.91
N LEU A 115 12.00 -13.00 -4.62
CA LEU A 115 11.55 -12.67 -3.26
C LEU A 115 11.49 -13.91 -2.36
N SER A 116 11.47 -15.10 -2.93
CA SER A 116 11.52 -16.37 -2.19
C SER A 116 12.94 -16.79 -1.82
N THR A 117 13.96 -16.04 -2.25
CA THR A 117 15.37 -16.28 -1.96
C THR A 117 15.84 -15.33 -0.85
N PRO A 118 17.11 -15.48 -0.35
CA PRO A 118 17.67 -14.50 0.59
C PRO A 118 17.63 -13.04 0.11
N VAL A 119 17.58 -12.81 -1.21
CA VAL A 119 17.43 -11.48 -1.79
C VAL A 119 16.13 -10.82 -1.29
N GLY A 120 15.09 -11.62 -1.05
CA GLY A 120 13.81 -11.11 -0.53
C GLY A 120 13.96 -10.36 0.79
N LYS A 121 14.86 -10.78 1.66
CA LYS A 121 15.11 -10.10 2.94
C LYS A 121 15.71 -8.72 2.74
N LEU A 122 16.60 -8.55 1.76
CA LEU A 122 17.18 -7.25 1.42
C LEU A 122 16.12 -6.32 0.83
N VAL A 123 15.28 -6.85 -0.06
CA VAL A 123 14.19 -6.10 -0.66
C VAL A 123 13.21 -5.64 0.42
N ALA A 124 12.91 -6.50 1.39
CA ALA A 124 12.02 -6.14 2.50
C ALA A 124 12.56 -4.98 3.32
N LYS A 125 13.85 -4.95 3.60
CA LYS A 125 14.47 -3.83 4.34
C LYS A 125 14.37 -2.51 3.58
N VAL A 126 14.61 -2.54 2.28
CA VAL A 126 14.49 -1.35 1.41
C VAL A 126 13.04 -0.88 1.37
N LEU A 127 12.11 -1.81 1.17
CA LEU A 127 10.68 -1.51 1.13
C LEU A 127 10.16 -0.99 2.46
N GLU A 128 10.64 -1.54 3.58
CA GLU A 128 10.23 -1.05 4.90
C GLU A 128 10.52 0.45 5.06
N SER A 129 11.71 0.88 4.65
CA SER A 129 12.07 2.30 4.68
C SER A 129 11.13 3.14 3.80
N ASP A 130 10.87 2.68 2.57
CA ASP A 130 9.99 3.39 1.64
C ASP A 130 8.54 3.40 2.13
N VAL A 131 8.05 2.30 2.68
CA VAL A 131 6.70 2.20 3.22
C VAL A 131 6.55 3.11 4.43
N ARG A 132 7.53 3.12 5.33
CA ARG A 132 7.53 4.01 6.50
C ARG A 132 7.47 5.48 6.08
N LYS A 133 8.28 5.87 5.11
CA LYS A 133 8.27 7.23 4.57
C LYS A 133 6.93 7.55 3.94
N SER A 134 6.36 6.62 3.19
CA SER A 134 5.05 6.79 2.57
C SER A 134 3.95 7.02 3.60
N VAL A 135 3.93 6.22 4.66
CA VAL A 135 2.91 6.34 5.71
C VAL A 135 3.11 7.64 6.49
N GLN A 136 4.35 8.08 6.72
CA GLN A 136 4.64 9.38 7.31
C GLN A 136 4.13 10.52 6.43
N ASN A 137 4.32 10.42 5.12
CA ASN A 137 3.79 11.40 4.17
C ASN A 137 2.26 11.45 4.23
N LEU A 138 1.61 10.28 4.31
CA LEU A 138 0.16 10.18 4.42
C LEU A 138 -0.34 10.88 5.68
N ALA A 139 0.31 10.64 6.80
CA ALA A 139 -0.04 11.26 8.08
C ALA A 139 0.11 12.79 8.04
N ALA A 140 0.99 13.30 7.19
CA ALA A 140 1.25 14.74 7.05
C ALA A 140 0.34 15.44 6.04
N LEU A 141 -0.47 14.70 5.27
CA LEU A 141 -1.34 15.30 4.25
C LEU A 141 -2.52 16.07 4.82
N GLY A 142 -2.87 15.76 6.04
CA GLY A 142 -3.96 16.46 6.71
C GLY A 142 -3.69 17.92 6.88
#